data_be5783758e2fdc3cd0a4f44feb0584d6
#
_entry.id   be5783758e2fdc3cd0a4f44feb0584d6
#
_cell.length_a   1.000
_cell.length_b   1.000
_cell.length_c   1.000
_cell.angle_alpha   90.00
_cell.angle_beta   90.00
_cell.angle_gamma   90.00
#
_symmetry.space_group_name_H-M   'P 1'
#
loop_
_entity.id
_entity.type
_entity.pdbx_description
1 polymer ?
#
loop_
_entity_poly.entity_id
_entity_poly.type
_entity_poly.pdbx_seq_one_letter_code
_entity_poly.pdbx_strand_id
1 'polypeptide(L)'
;MDCGRITGIFGTNSSGKTSLLQFLLLLKQTKDATDRATSLELTGNLVELGTFADAIHRHDMTRNISWNIEFSLEKSLELKAASSEKSIAPASGNNFGFSAEVSGNSKSGPITNYIEYRLGNAAFKLEKTEKNDSNFNLDSTSTDNGFRFIRNQGRVWPIPGPIKSYAFPDQARTFFQNSAFLADLEKTYENLFDNVYYLGPLRDYPKRDYLWARTRPTDVGYKGERAIDAILAARDETRNLAKGSRNKPFESIIAHWLKELGLIDSFKVEEIAPNSNRWQAKVRTKAGAAEVLLTDVGFGISQVLPVITLLQYVPEGSIVLLEQPEIHLHPLAQSALADVLIQAAMHRKVQIILESHSEHLLARLQRRMAEGDKISAEDVRLYFCDAPKGESQLTKLQIDLFGKIGNWPENFMGDAFGEIAAAEKARLKRMISSKSQ
;
A
#
# COMPACT_ATOMS: atom_id res chain seq x y z
N MET A 1 -13.13 3.39 0.35
CA MET A 1 -12.54 2.68 -0.81
C MET A 1 -12.46 1.20 -0.50
N ASP A 2 -13.03 0.31 -1.33
CA ASP A 2 -12.86 -1.13 -1.18
C ASP A 2 -11.56 -1.56 -1.86
N CYS A 3 -10.79 -2.44 -1.23
CA CYS A 3 -9.56 -2.97 -1.81
C CYS A 3 -9.77 -4.41 -2.26
N GLY A 4 -9.38 -4.71 -3.52
CA GLY A 4 -9.28 -6.07 -4.04
C GLY A 4 -7.89 -6.65 -3.79
N ARG A 5 -7.59 -7.79 -4.40
CA ARG A 5 -6.23 -8.29 -4.46
C ARG A 5 -5.31 -7.36 -5.24
N ILE A 6 -5.84 -6.75 -6.29
CA ILE A 6 -5.21 -5.64 -7.00
C ILE A 6 -6.18 -4.46 -6.98
N THR A 7 -5.73 -3.34 -6.43
CA THR A 7 -6.46 -2.07 -6.44
C THR A 7 -5.67 -1.04 -7.24
N GLY A 8 -6.19 -0.61 -8.37
CA GLY A 8 -5.58 0.40 -9.23
C GLY A 8 -6.25 1.76 -9.09
N ILE A 9 -5.47 2.79 -8.82
CA ILE A 9 -5.91 4.18 -8.74
C ILE A 9 -5.35 4.91 -9.93
N PHE A 10 -6.23 5.32 -10.83
CA PHE A 10 -5.92 6.06 -12.04
C PHE A 10 -6.48 7.48 -11.95
N GLY A 11 -6.13 8.34 -12.88
CA GLY A 11 -6.70 9.69 -12.93
C GLY A 11 -5.74 10.75 -13.39
N THR A 12 -6.22 11.98 -13.45
CA THR A 12 -5.45 13.14 -13.90
C THR A 12 -4.34 13.52 -12.91
N ASN A 13 -3.35 14.29 -13.37
CA ASN A 13 -2.32 14.83 -12.49
C ASN A 13 -2.96 15.76 -11.44
N SER A 14 -2.39 15.78 -10.24
CA SER A 14 -2.85 16.61 -9.13
C SER A 14 -4.29 16.36 -8.69
N SER A 15 -4.86 15.20 -8.98
CA SER A 15 -6.23 14.82 -8.58
C SER A 15 -6.33 14.21 -7.17
N GLY A 16 -5.21 14.05 -6.45
CA GLY A 16 -5.19 13.48 -5.11
C GLY A 16 -4.96 11.96 -5.04
N LYS A 17 -4.57 11.30 -6.15
CA LYS A 17 -4.26 9.84 -6.14
C LYS A 17 -3.23 9.48 -5.08
N THR A 18 -2.10 10.17 -5.11
CA THR A 18 -0.98 9.95 -4.18
C THR A 18 -1.39 10.18 -2.73
N SER A 19 -2.33 11.11 -2.46
CA SER A 19 -2.80 11.41 -1.10
C SER A 19 -3.44 10.20 -0.42
N LEU A 20 -4.06 9.28 -1.18
CA LEU A 20 -4.62 8.03 -0.63
C LEU A 20 -3.52 7.09 -0.15
N LEU A 21 -2.43 6.94 -0.93
CA LEU A 21 -1.30 6.11 -0.53
C LEU A 21 -0.55 6.77 0.63
N GLN A 22 -0.31 8.09 0.54
CA GLN A 22 0.33 8.87 1.59
C GLN A 22 -0.42 8.79 2.92
N PHE A 23 -1.75 8.71 2.89
CA PHE A 23 -2.53 8.54 4.12
C PHE A 23 -2.24 7.17 4.78
N LEU A 24 -2.19 6.08 4.03
CA LEU A 24 -1.81 4.77 4.58
C LEU A 24 -0.36 4.77 5.10
N LEU A 25 0.53 5.45 4.41
CA LEU A 25 1.92 5.61 4.83
C LEU A 25 2.05 6.48 6.08
N LEU A 26 1.22 7.52 6.22
CA LEU A 26 1.14 8.35 7.41
C LEU A 26 0.75 7.50 8.63
N LEU A 27 -0.23 6.61 8.51
CA LEU A 27 -0.63 5.72 9.60
C LEU A 27 0.48 4.74 9.97
N LYS A 28 1.16 4.16 8.96
CA LYS A 28 2.33 3.31 9.18
C LYS A 28 3.45 4.08 9.88
N GLN A 29 3.81 5.26 9.39
CA GLN A 29 4.83 6.12 9.96
C GLN A 29 4.51 6.51 11.40
N THR A 30 3.24 6.85 11.69
CA THR A 30 2.75 7.14 13.04
C THR A 30 2.90 5.94 13.96
N LYS A 31 2.57 4.74 13.48
CA LYS A 31 2.76 3.50 14.26
C LYS A 31 4.26 3.31 14.59
N ASP A 32 5.15 3.50 13.63
CA ASP A 32 6.60 3.30 13.75
C ASP A 32 7.31 4.42 14.54
N ALA A 33 6.67 5.58 14.74
CA ALA A 33 7.23 6.71 15.47
C ALA A 33 7.62 6.32 16.91
N THR A 34 8.75 6.82 17.39
CA THR A 34 9.24 6.57 18.74
C THR A 34 8.52 7.41 19.79
N ASP A 35 8.08 8.61 19.42
CA ASP A 35 7.33 9.49 20.33
C ASP A 35 5.89 8.98 20.47
N ARG A 36 5.53 8.64 21.71
CA ARG A 36 4.18 8.16 22.06
C ARG A 36 3.14 9.28 22.15
N ALA A 37 3.58 10.54 22.28
CA ALA A 37 2.70 11.69 22.45
C ALA A 37 2.18 12.23 21.11
N THR A 38 2.86 11.95 20.00
CA THR A 38 2.50 12.45 18.67
C THR A 38 1.31 11.69 18.11
N SER A 39 0.15 12.35 17.95
CA SER A 39 -1.06 11.72 17.41
C SER A 39 -0.90 11.24 15.95
N LEU A 40 -0.30 12.09 15.08
CA LEU A 40 0.05 11.75 13.71
C LEU A 40 1.47 12.25 13.42
N GLU A 41 2.34 11.36 12.96
CA GLU A 41 3.71 11.70 12.54
C GLU A 41 3.69 12.23 11.10
N LEU A 42 3.51 13.57 10.98
CA LEU A 42 3.34 14.22 9.68
C LEU A 42 4.65 14.36 8.89
N THR A 43 5.80 14.25 9.57
CA THR A 43 7.13 14.46 9.00
C THR A 43 8.01 13.24 9.26
N GLY A 44 8.42 12.54 8.22
CA GLY A 44 9.27 11.35 8.36
C GLY A 44 9.73 10.78 7.03
N ASN A 45 10.24 9.56 7.05
CA ASN A 45 10.87 8.94 5.88
C ASN A 45 9.89 8.47 4.80
N LEU A 46 8.66 8.14 5.17
CA LEU A 46 7.66 7.62 4.22
C LEU A 46 6.82 8.75 3.64
N VAL A 47 6.44 9.72 4.47
CA VAL A 47 5.70 10.92 4.06
C VAL A 47 6.22 12.15 4.77
N GLU A 48 6.20 13.27 4.04
CA GLU A 48 6.55 14.62 4.52
C GLU A 48 5.37 15.53 4.20
N LEU A 49 4.45 15.70 5.14
CA LEU A 49 3.21 16.46 4.97
C LEU A 49 3.25 17.84 5.62
N GLY A 50 4.39 18.21 6.21
CA GLY A 50 4.53 19.49 6.90
C GLY A 50 3.75 19.54 8.21
N THR A 51 2.96 20.59 8.38
CA THR A 51 2.12 20.79 9.56
C THR A 51 0.71 20.18 9.37
N PHE A 52 -0.07 20.10 10.45
CA PHE A 52 -1.48 19.69 10.35
C PHE A 52 -2.29 20.64 9.42
N ALA A 53 -1.97 21.93 9.42
CA ALA A 53 -2.61 22.90 8.52
C ALA A 53 -2.32 22.60 7.04
N ASP A 54 -1.12 22.07 6.73
CA ASP A 54 -0.77 21.70 5.36
C ASP A 54 -1.46 20.39 4.92
N ALA A 55 -1.72 19.50 5.86
CA ALA A 55 -2.37 18.21 5.61
C ALA A 55 -3.89 18.29 5.52
N ILE A 56 -4.54 19.32 6.11
CA ILE A 56 -5.99 19.48 6.15
C ILE A 56 -6.51 20.21 4.90
N HIS A 57 -7.70 19.80 4.43
CA HIS A 57 -8.32 20.38 3.24
C HIS A 57 -8.50 21.90 3.36
N ARG A 58 -7.98 22.67 2.39
CA ARG A 58 -8.01 24.14 2.33
C ARG A 58 -7.39 24.86 3.55
N HIS A 59 -6.49 24.20 4.26
CA HIS A 59 -5.88 24.71 5.49
C HIS A 59 -6.91 25.10 6.58
N ASP A 60 -8.12 24.50 6.52
CA ASP A 60 -9.21 24.81 7.45
C ASP A 60 -9.05 24.01 8.75
N MET A 61 -8.43 24.65 9.73
CA MET A 61 -8.14 24.07 11.06
C MET A 61 -9.42 23.75 11.90
N THR A 62 -10.62 24.13 11.42
CA THR A 62 -11.88 23.73 12.07
C THR A 62 -12.34 22.34 11.68
N ARG A 63 -11.72 21.76 10.65
CA ARG A 63 -12.01 20.40 10.19
C ARG A 63 -11.15 19.38 10.93
N ASN A 64 -11.68 18.16 10.99
CA ASN A 64 -10.98 17.00 11.52
C ASN A 64 -10.54 16.06 10.38
N ILE A 65 -9.48 15.30 10.60
CA ILE A 65 -9.15 14.14 9.78
C ILE A 65 -9.75 12.91 10.46
N SER A 66 -10.66 12.24 9.78
CA SER A 66 -11.29 11.00 10.26
C SER A 66 -11.13 9.87 9.25
N TRP A 67 -10.98 8.66 9.76
CA TRP A 67 -10.86 7.48 8.90
C TRP A 67 -11.48 6.25 9.52
N ASN A 68 -11.79 5.30 8.65
CA ASN A 68 -12.26 3.98 8.99
C ASN A 68 -11.51 2.94 8.14
N ILE A 69 -10.93 1.93 8.79
CA ILE A 69 -10.25 0.81 8.14
C ILE A 69 -10.96 -0.47 8.58
N GLU A 70 -11.31 -1.31 7.62
CA GLU A 70 -11.89 -2.62 7.88
C GLU A 70 -11.12 -3.70 7.12
N PHE A 71 -10.85 -4.82 7.76
CA PHE A 71 -10.15 -5.94 7.14
C PHE A 71 -10.54 -7.26 7.80
N SER A 72 -10.35 -8.34 7.06
CA SER A 72 -10.61 -9.69 7.55
C SER A 72 -9.32 -10.33 8.03
N LEU A 73 -9.35 -10.90 9.21
CA LEU A 73 -8.27 -11.68 9.78
C LEU A 73 -8.25 -13.09 9.17
N GLU A 74 -7.08 -13.64 8.92
CA GLU A 74 -6.94 -15.04 8.47
C GLU A 74 -7.43 -16.05 9.53
N LYS A 75 -7.26 -15.70 10.79
CA LYS A 75 -7.72 -16.51 11.94
C LYS A 75 -8.62 -15.67 12.82
N SER A 76 -9.68 -16.30 13.35
CA SER A 76 -10.55 -15.62 14.29
C SER A 76 -9.76 -15.18 15.52
N LEU A 77 -9.93 -13.91 15.90
CA LEU A 77 -9.42 -13.35 17.14
C LEU A 77 -10.48 -13.54 18.22
N GLU A 78 -10.09 -14.08 19.36
CA GLU A 78 -10.91 -14.20 20.56
C GLU A 78 -10.30 -13.31 21.64
N LEU A 79 -11.03 -12.27 22.04
CA LEU A 79 -10.61 -11.39 23.13
C LEU A 79 -10.88 -12.07 24.48
N LYS A 80 -9.93 -11.99 25.40
CA LYS A 80 -10.07 -12.62 26.74
C LYS A 80 -10.03 -11.55 27.82
N ALA A 81 -11.14 -11.36 28.50
CA ALA A 81 -11.20 -10.52 29.70
C ALA A 81 -10.91 -11.39 30.93
N ALA A 82 -9.89 -11.02 31.68
CA ALA A 82 -9.67 -11.62 32.98
C ALA A 82 -10.77 -11.16 33.97
N SER A 83 -11.58 -12.08 34.50
CA SER A 83 -12.46 -11.78 35.59
C SER A 83 -12.27 -12.86 36.69
N SER A 84 -12.49 -12.49 37.93
CA SER A 84 -12.30 -13.37 39.09
C SER A 84 -13.27 -14.56 39.15
N GLU A 85 -14.32 -14.58 38.31
CA GLU A 85 -15.35 -15.61 38.41
C GLU A 85 -15.64 -16.42 37.13
N LYS A 86 -15.35 -15.90 35.94
CA LYS A 86 -15.41 -16.63 34.64
C LYS A 86 -14.66 -15.86 33.59
N SER A 87 -13.88 -16.55 32.75
CA SER A 87 -13.32 -15.98 31.54
C SER A 87 -14.46 -15.69 30.56
N ILE A 88 -14.88 -14.43 30.47
CA ILE A 88 -15.87 -13.97 29.49
C ILE A 88 -15.10 -13.45 28.27
N ALA A 89 -15.38 -13.98 27.09
CA ALA A 89 -14.88 -13.41 25.85
C ALA A 89 -15.72 -12.15 25.52
N PRO A 90 -15.14 -10.95 25.56
CA PRO A 90 -15.86 -9.72 25.20
C PRO A 90 -16.32 -9.70 23.75
N ALA A 91 -15.54 -10.30 22.87
CA ALA A 91 -15.83 -10.44 21.46
C ALA A 91 -14.97 -11.52 20.81
N SER A 92 -15.45 -12.07 19.72
CA SER A 92 -14.67 -12.94 18.83
C SER A 92 -15.10 -12.72 17.37
N GLY A 93 -14.19 -12.91 16.45
CA GLY A 93 -14.51 -12.77 15.02
C GLY A 93 -13.29 -12.64 14.10
N ASN A 94 -13.57 -12.60 12.82
CA ASN A 94 -12.56 -12.41 11.77
C ASN A 94 -12.63 -10.99 11.19
N ASN A 95 -13.76 -10.30 11.33
CA ASN A 95 -13.92 -8.94 10.81
C ASN A 95 -13.42 -7.95 11.85
N PHE A 96 -12.34 -7.26 11.50
CA PHE A 96 -11.71 -6.26 12.35
C PHE A 96 -11.90 -4.87 11.72
N GLY A 97 -12.29 -3.91 12.55
CA GLY A 97 -12.47 -2.52 12.16
C GLY A 97 -11.74 -1.58 13.10
N PHE A 98 -11.28 -0.47 12.58
CA PHE A 98 -10.70 0.62 13.34
C PHE A 98 -11.16 1.96 12.79
N SER A 99 -11.57 2.85 13.67
CA SER A 99 -11.90 4.23 13.32
C SER A 99 -11.20 5.20 14.26
N ALA A 100 -10.79 6.35 13.74
CA ALA A 100 -10.23 7.42 14.55
C ALA A 100 -10.55 8.80 13.97
N GLU A 101 -10.47 9.80 14.83
CA GLU A 101 -10.61 11.21 14.49
C GLU A 101 -9.54 12.03 15.17
N VAL A 102 -8.91 12.90 14.39
CA VAL A 102 -7.84 13.80 14.83
C VAL A 102 -8.18 15.23 14.42
N SER A 103 -8.10 16.16 15.38
CA SER A 103 -8.24 17.60 15.16
C SER A 103 -6.90 18.31 15.19
N GLY A 104 -6.82 19.46 14.54
CA GLY A 104 -5.65 20.32 14.61
C GLY A 104 -5.66 21.19 15.86
N ASN A 105 -4.47 21.39 16.45
CA ASN A 105 -4.25 22.40 17.46
C ASN A 105 -3.00 23.20 17.06
N SER A 106 -3.15 24.52 16.93
CA SER A 106 -2.08 25.41 16.50
C SER A 106 -0.91 25.50 17.50
N LYS A 107 -1.12 25.11 18.75
CA LYS A 107 -0.09 25.18 19.81
C LYS A 107 0.59 23.85 20.10
N SER A 108 -0.15 22.71 19.99
CA SER A 108 0.32 21.39 20.43
C SER A 108 0.36 20.34 19.31
N GLY A 109 0.08 20.75 18.06
CA GLY A 109 -0.01 19.81 16.95
C GLY A 109 -1.35 19.03 16.91
N PRO A 110 -1.43 17.94 16.15
CA PRO A 110 -2.65 17.14 16.04
C PRO A 110 -3.00 16.45 17.37
N ILE A 111 -4.30 16.40 17.68
CA ILE A 111 -4.83 15.77 18.90
C ILE A 111 -5.89 14.73 18.48
N THR A 112 -5.76 13.53 18.98
CA THR A 112 -6.73 12.45 18.76
C THR A 112 -7.94 12.65 19.68
N ASN A 113 -9.13 12.82 19.10
CA ASN A 113 -10.39 13.02 19.82
C ASN A 113 -11.14 11.72 20.06
N TYR A 114 -10.95 10.74 19.19
CA TYR A 114 -11.73 9.52 19.14
C TYR A 114 -10.92 8.37 18.56
N ILE A 115 -11.05 7.18 19.16
CA ILE A 115 -10.65 5.90 18.58
C ILE A 115 -11.71 4.85 18.88
N GLU A 116 -11.96 3.96 17.92
CA GLU A 116 -12.86 2.83 18.08
C GLU A 116 -12.28 1.59 17.39
N TYR A 117 -12.26 0.51 18.12
CA TYR A 117 -11.96 -0.82 17.62
C TYR A 117 -13.22 -1.66 17.52
N ARG A 118 -13.41 -2.35 16.40
CA ARG A 118 -14.51 -3.27 16.17
C ARG A 118 -13.98 -4.68 15.92
N LEU A 119 -14.61 -5.67 16.55
CA LEU A 119 -14.36 -7.08 16.30
C LEU A 119 -15.69 -7.83 16.24
N GLY A 120 -16.02 -8.38 15.07
CA GLY A 120 -17.36 -8.91 14.84
C GLY A 120 -18.42 -7.84 15.02
N ASN A 121 -19.35 -8.05 15.96
CA ASN A 121 -20.39 -7.08 16.30
C ASN A 121 -20.03 -6.12 17.44
N ALA A 122 -18.95 -6.41 18.19
CA ALA A 122 -18.55 -5.62 19.34
C ALA A 122 -17.71 -4.40 18.94
N ALA A 123 -17.89 -3.30 19.67
CA ALA A 123 -17.07 -2.11 19.53
C ALA A 123 -16.57 -1.62 20.89
N PHE A 124 -15.31 -1.16 20.90
CA PHE A 124 -14.61 -0.62 22.07
C PHE A 124 -14.07 0.75 21.70
N LYS A 125 -14.57 1.79 22.36
CA LYS A 125 -14.25 3.17 22.02
C LYS A 125 -13.66 3.96 23.19
N LEU A 126 -12.77 4.87 22.83
CA LEU A 126 -12.26 5.91 23.72
C LEU A 126 -12.57 7.25 23.06
N GLU A 127 -13.39 8.06 23.68
CA GLU A 127 -13.95 9.28 23.13
C GLU A 127 -13.81 10.45 24.10
N LYS A 128 -13.47 11.62 23.58
CA LYS A 128 -13.36 12.87 24.34
C LYS A 128 -14.70 13.25 24.93
N THR A 129 -14.72 13.69 26.21
CA THR A 129 -15.96 14.12 26.86
C THR A 129 -16.26 15.58 26.57
N GLU A 130 -17.52 15.90 26.32
CA GLU A 130 -17.96 17.28 26.03
C GLU A 130 -17.69 18.28 27.17
N LYS A 131 -17.62 17.79 28.42
CA LYS A 131 -17.50 18.64 29.62
C LYS A 131 -16.08 19.10 29.95
N ASN A 132 -15.07 18.42 29.45
CA ASN A 132 -13.69 18.75 29.74
C ASN A 132 -12.78 18.19 28.64
N ASP A 133 -12.06 19.08 27.99
CA ASP A 133 -11.16 18.78 26.86
C ASP A 133 -10.04 17.79 27.15
N SER A 134 -9.71 17.55 28.41
CA SER A 134 -8.66 16.63 28.82
C SER A 134 -9.15 15.24 29.26
N ASN A 135 -10.48 15.02 29.31
CA ASN A 135 -11.05 13.78 29.80
C ASN A 135 -11.67 12.95 28.70
N PHE A 136 -11.43 11.64 28.77
CA PHE A 136 -11.97 10.66 27.84
C PHE A 136 -12.84 9.64 28.58
N ASN A 137 -13.80 9.09 27.84
CA ASN A 137 -14.64 7.99 28.30
C ASN A 137 -14.30 6.71 27.53
N LEU A 138 -14.05 5.62 28.25
CA LEU A 138 -13.87 4.28 27.70
C LEU A 138 -15.21 3.52 27.79
N ASP A 139 -15.71 3.08 26.65
CA ASP A 139 -17.00 2.42 26.55
C ASP A 139 -16.94 1.18 25.64
N SER A 140 -17.94 0.31 25.77
CA SER A 140 -18.13 -0.88 24.94
C SER A 140 -19.58 -1.04 24.54
N THR A 141 -19.80 -1.36 23.26
CA THR A 141 -21.15 -1.53 22.69
C THR A 141 -21.25 -2.84 21.92
N SER A 142 -22.47 -3.39 21.85
CA SER A 142 -22.79 -4.62 21.10
C SER A 142 -21.89 -5.81 21.38
N THR A 143 -21.39 -5.90 22.60
CA THR A 143 -20.52 -6.99 23.04
C THR A 143 -21.26 -8.30 23.21
N ASP A 144 -20.59 -9.41 22.91
CA ASP A 144 -21.09 -10.72 23.25
C ASP A 144 -21.24 -10.84 24.78
N ASN A 145 -22.30 -11.50 25.22
CA ASN A 145 -22.56 -11.75 26.65
C ASN A 145 -22.71 -10.50 27.53
N GLY A 146 -23.00 -9.32 26.98
CA GLY A 146 -23.24 -8.11 27.75
C GLY A 146 -22.02 -7.60 28.51
N PHE A 147 -20.83 -7.78 27.96
CA PHE A 147 -19.57 -7.29 28.55
C PHE A 147 -19.66 -5.79 28.88
N ARG A 148 -19.12 -5.42 30.04
CA ARG A 148 -18.92 -4.03 30.47
C ARG A 148 -17.57 -3.90 31.15
N PHE A 149 -16.93 -2.76 30.99
CA PHE A 149 -15.70 -2.45 31.72
C PHE A 149 -15.98 -2.34 33.22
N ILE A 150 -15.22 -3.06 34.03
CA ILE A 150 -15.30 -3.06 35.50
C ILE A 150 -14.17 -2.21 36.03
N ARG A 151 -14.51 -1.04 36.59
CA ARG A 151 -13.53 -0.14 37.16
C ARG A 151 -12.97 -0.66 38.49
N ASN A 152 -11.68 -0.45 38.69
CA ASN A 152 -11.02 -0.76 39.97
C ASN A 152 -11.61 0.10 41.09
N GLN A 153 -11.68 -0.46 42.31
CA GLN A 153 -12.12 0.28 43.50
C GLN A 153 -11.11 1.39 43.79
N GLY A 154 -11.59 2.54 44.24
CA GLY A 154 -10.79 3.67 44.63
C GLY A 154 -11.26 4.99 44.01
N ARG A 155 -10.40 6.02 44.09
CA ARG A 155 -10.71 7.35 43.50
C ARG A 155 -10.83 7.25 41.99
N VAL A 156 -11.88 7.86 41.43
CA VAL A 156 -12.11 7.94 40.01
C VAL A 156 -11.24 9.03 39.42
N TRP A 157 -10.16 8.63 38.75
CA TRP A 157 -9.32 9.52 37.98
C TRP A 157 -9.80 9.63 36.54
N PRO A 158 -9.65 10.79 35.88
CA PRO A 158 -9.97 10.92 34.47
C PRO A 158 -9.06 10.04 33.62
N ILE A 159 -9.58 9.53 32.52
CA ILE A 159 -8.82 8.79 31.52
C ILE A 159 -8.22 9.84 30.56
N PRO A 160 -6.92 9.83 30.33
CA PRO A 160 -6.31 10.72 29.31
C PRO A 160 -6.66 10.26 27.89
N GLY A 161 -6.32 11.11 26.91
CA GLY A 161 -6.52 10.81 25.48
C GLY A 161 -5.72 9.60 24.98
N PRO A 162 -6.04 9.16 23.76
CA PRO A 162 -5.30 8.08 23.10
C PRO A 162 -3.81 8.40 22.99
N ILE A 163 -3.00 7.36 23.00
CA ILE A 163 -1.59 7.41 22.67
C ILE A 163 -1.48 7.27 21.16
N LYS A 164 -0.78 8.21 20.52
CA LYS A 164 -0.82 8.32 19.07
C LYS A 164 -2.28 8.47 18.59
N SER A 165 -2.60 8.00 17.40
CA SER A 165 -3.96 8.00 16.86
C SER A 165 -4.67 6.64 16.97
N TYR A 166 -4.09 5.66 17.67
CA TYR A 166 -4.64 4.31 17.68
C TYR A 166 -4.58 3.57 19.02
N ALA A 167 -3.69 3.93 19.93
CA ALA A 167 -3.49 3.14 21.15
C ALA A 167 -4.27 3.71 22.35
N PHE A 168 -4.79 2.83 23.19
CA PHE A 168 -5.39 3.21 24.45
C PHE A 168 -4.32 3.71 25.44
N PRO A 169 -4.60 4.71 26.27
CA PRO A 169 -3.68 5.15 27.30
C PRO A 169 -3.45 4.04 28.35
N ASP A 170 -2.29 4.02 28.97
CA ASP A 170 -1.95 3.02 29.98
C ASP A 170 -2.96 3.00 31.14
N GLN A 171 -3.59 4.16 31.43
CA GLN A 171 -4.65 4.31 32.43
C GLN A 171 -5.92 3.51 32.07
N ALA A 172 -6.22 3.32 30.79
CA ALA A 172 -7.36 2.47 30.38
C ALA A 172 -7.18 1.02 30.82
N ARG A 173 -5.92 0.55 30.91
CA ARG A 173 -5.62 -0.81 31.39
C ARG A 173 -5.50 -0.90 32.91
N THR A 174 -5.06 0.17 33.57
CA THR A 174 -4.85 0.17 35.02
C THR A 174 -6.12 0.49 35.80
N PHE A 175 -7.05 1.26 35.22
CA PHE A 175 -8.29 1.67 35.89
C PHE A 175 -9.42 0.66 35.77
N PHE A 176 -9.29 -0.34 34.89
CA PHE A 176 -10.31 -1.38 34.69
C PHE A 176 -9.70 -2.77 34.84
N GLN A 177 -10.40 -3.63 35.60
CA GLN A 177 -9.91 -5.00 35.94
C GLN A 177 -9.87 -5.92 34.72
N ASN A 178 -10.79 -5.72 33.78
CA ASN A 178 -11.08 -6.60 32.67
C ASN A 178 -10.73 -6.00 31.29
N SER A 179 -9.74 -5.10 31.25
CA SER A 179 -9.36 -4.35 30.03
C SER A 179 -8.07 -4.83 29.36
N ALA A 180 -7.46 -5.93 29.84
CA ALA A 180 -6.17 -6.41 29.30
C ALA A 180 -6.21 -6.70 27.80
N PHE A 181 -7.33 -7.16 27.27
CA PHE A 181 -7.55 -7.47 25.85
C PHE A 181 -7.42 -6.26 24.91
N LEU A 182 -7.48 -5.03 25.43
CA LEU A 182 -7.25 -3.82 24.62
C LEU A 182 -5.87 -3.86 23.94
N ALA A 183 -4.89 -4.51 24.56
CA ALA A 183 -3.58 -4.73 23.95
C ALA A 183 -3.63 -5.64 22.70
N ASP A 184 -4.54 -6.61 22.66
CA ASP A 184 -4.70 -7.50 21.51
C ASP A 184 -5.29 -6.76 20.31
N LEU A 185 -6.21 -5.81 20.57
CA LEU A 185 -6.76 -4.93 19.54
C LEU A 185 -5.67 -4.02 18.93
N GLU A 186 -4.90 -3.34 19.78
CA GLU A 186 -3.78 -2.50 19.35
C GLU A 186 -2.75 -3.30 18.54
N LYS A 187 -2.35 -4.47 19.06
CA LYS A 187 -1.40 -5.34 18.36
C LYS A 187 -1.92 -5.81 17.01
N THR A 188 -3.22 -6.06 16.88
CA THR A 188 -3.83 -6.43 15.61
C THR A 188 -3.75 -5.29 14.59
N TYR A 189 -3.97 -4.06 15.03
CA TYR A 189 -3.77 -2.86 14.21
C TYR A 189 -2.29 -2.68 13.80
N GLU A 190 -1.38 -2.82 14.75
CA GLU A 190 0.07 -2.71 14.48
C GLU A 190 0.53 -3.76 13.48
N ASN A 191 0.09 -5.01 13.64
CA ASN A 191 0.41 -6.11 12.71
C ASN A 191 -0.07 -5.83 11.28
N LEU A 192 -1.22 -5.14 11.10
CA LEU A 192 -1.66 -4.72 9.77
C LEU A 192 -0.61 -3.85 9.10
N PHE A 193 -0.13 -2.81 9.80
CA PHE A 193 0.84 -1.85 9.25
C PHE A 193 2.27 -2.41 9.20
N ASP A 194 2.63 -3.40 10.03
CA ASP A 194 3.89 -4.13 9.89
C ASP A 194 3.98 -4.87 8.55
N ASN A 195 2.85 -5.33 8.04
CA ASN A 195 2.73 -6.02 6.77
C ASN A 195 2.50 -5.10 5.56
N VAL A 196 2.53 -3.78 5.73
CA VAL A 196 2.47 -2.80 4.64
C VAL A 196 3.86 -2.44 4.16
N TYR A 197 4.12 -2.62 2.88
CA TYR A 197 5.38 -2.31 2.20
C TYR A 197 5.15 -1.25 1.13
N TYR A 198 6.14 -0.43 0.87
CA TYR A 198 5.99 0.70 -0.04
C TYR A 198 7.17 0.85 -0.99
N LEU A 199 6.86 1.21 -2.22
CA LEU A 199 7.85 1.63 -3.20
C LEU A 199 7.36 2.89 -3.93
N GLY A 200 8.10 3.98 -3.77
CA GLY A 200 7.79 5.29 -4.36
C GLY A 200 8.12 5.38 -5.84
N PRO A 201 7.73 6.50 -6.49
CA PRO A 201 7.91 6.69 -7.93
C PRO A 201 9.36 7.03 -8.29
N LEU A 202 10.08 7.71 -7.41
CA LEU A 202 11.48 8.07 -7.60
C LEU A 202 12.38 6.99 -7.02
N ARG A 203 12.98 6.18 -7.89
CA ARG A 203 13.83 5.07 -7.50
C ARG A 203 15.30 5.44 -7.64
N ASP A 204 16.13 4.86 -6.78
CA ASP A 204 17.57 5.09 -6.79
C ASP A 204 18.19 4.62 -8.11
N TYR A 205 19.26 5.34 -8.50
CA TYR A 205 20.08 4.93 -9.63
C TYR A 205 20.85 3.65 -9.32
N PRO A 206 21.05 2.78 -10.31
CA PRO A 206 21.87 1.59 -10.13
C PRO A 206 23.32 2.00 -9.82
N LYS A 207 23.98 1.19 -9.01
CA LYS A 207 25.39 1.39 -8.62
C LYS A 207 26.29 0.43 -9.39
N ARG A 208 27.54 0.82 -9.61
CA ARG A 208 28.53 -0.06 -10.24
C ARG A 208 28.88 -1.26 -9.36
N ASP A 209 28.84 -1.05 -8.04
CA ASP A 209 29.00 -2.09 -7.04
C ASP A 209 28.11 -1.84 -5.82
N TYR A 210 27.79 -2.92 -5.15
CA TYR A 210 26.93 -2.95 -3.98
C TYR A 210 27.69 -3.56 -2.82
N LEU A 211 27.77 -2.85 -1.70
CA LEU A 211 28.37 -3.35 -0.47
C LEU A 211 27.30 -4.12 0.31
N TRP A 212 27.46 -5.44 0.41
CA TRP A 212 26.51 -6.25 1.16
C TRP A 212 27.10 -6.76 2.48
N ALA A 213 26.51 -6.32 3.59
CA ALA A 213 26.93 -6.71 4.95
C ALA A 213 26.39 -8.09 5.37
N ARG A 214 25.85 -8.90 4.46
CA ARG A 214 25.20 -10.21 4.71
C ARG A 214 24.03 -10.13 5.68
N THR A 215 23.40 -8.95 5.77
CA THR A 215 22.17 -8.73 6.54
C THR A 215 20.96 -8.94 5.66
N ARG A 216 19.84 -9.36 6.27
CA ARG A 216 18.56 -9.50 5.57
C ARG A 216 17.76 -8.22 5.75
N PRO A 217 17.53 -7.40 4.69
CA PRO A 217 16.67 -6.22 4.80
C PRO A 217 15.21 -6.64 4.99
N THR A 218 14.43 -5.79 5.64
CA THR A 218 12.97 -6.00 5.81
C THR A 218 12.27 -5.93 4.46
N ASP A 219 12.71 -5.02 3.60
CA ASP A 219 12.18 -4.78 2.27
C ASP A 219 13.26 -4.22 1.32
N VAL A 220 12.85 -3.75 0.15
CA VAL A 220 13.76 -3.15 -0.84
C VAL A 220 14.10 -1.69 -0.59
N GLY A 221 13.52 -1.05 0.44
CA GLY A 221 13.55 0.40 0.69
C GLY A 221 12.55 1.17 -0.16
N TYR A 222 12.14 2.35 0.29
CA TYR A 222 11.09 3.14 -0.36
C TYR A 222 11.50 3.74 -1.72
N LYS A 223 12.81 3.77 -2.02
CA LYS A 223 13.39 4.09 -3.33
C LYS A 223 13.95 2.87 -4.06
N GLY A 224 13.79 1.68 -3.50
CA GLY A 224 14.36 0.46 -4.06
C GLY A 224 15.87 0.31 -3.88
N GLU A 225 16.49 1.14 -3.02
CA GLU A 225 17.92 1.22 -2.77
C GLU A 225 18.52 -0.08 -2.22
N ARG A 226 17.68 -0.96 -1.65
CA ARG A 226 18.05 -2.27 -1.10
C ARG A 226 17.63 -3.46 -1.97
N ALA A 227 17.24 -3.22 -3.21
CA ALA A 227 16.78 -4.31 -4.08
C ALA A 227 17.85 -5.41 -4.30
N ILE A 228 19.10 -5.02 -4.51
CA ILE A 228 20.20 -5.97 -4.65
C ILE A 228 20.51 -6.71 -3.33
N ASP A 229 20.43 -6.00 -2.19
CA ASP A 229 20.61 -6.63 -0.88
C ASP A 229 19.50 -7.68 -0.61
N ALA A 230 18.26 -7.39 -0.99
CA ALA A 230 17.14 -8.33 -0.88
C ALA A 230 17.34 -9.56 -1.77
N ILE A 231 17.83 -9.39 -3.00
CA ILE A 231 18.16 -10.50 -3.91
C ILE A 231 19.26 -11.37 -3.31
N LEU A 232 20.33 -10.78 -2.78
CA LEU A 232 21.43 -11.50 -2.16
C LEU A 232 20.99 -12.22 -0.89
N ALA A 233 20.19 -11.58 -0.05
CA ALA A 233 19.67 -12.18 1.19
C ALA A 233 18.73 -13.37 0.95
N ALA A 234 18.00 -13.37 -0.18
CA ALA A 234 17.10 -14.46 -0.56
C ALA A 234 17.72 -15.47 -1.54
N ARG A 235 19.02 -15.39 -1.81
CA ARG A 235 19.72 -16.16 -2.86
C ARG A 235 19.54 -17.67 -2.72
N ASP A 236 19.61 -18.16 -1.49
CA ASP A 236 19.50 -19.60 -1.19
C ASP A 236 18.04 -20.08 -1.09
N GLU A 237 17.09 -19.15 -1.17
CA GLU A 237 15.67 -19.48 -1.17
C GLU A 237 15.24 -19.94 -2.56
N THR A 238 14.37 -20.95 -2.56
CA THR A 238 13.73 -21.43 -3.79
C THR A 238 12.23 -21.24 -3.70
N ARG A 239 11.60 -20.78 -4.77
CA ARG A 239 10.16 -20.55 -4.86
C ARG A 239 9.64 -21.00 -6.22
N ASN A 240 8.35 -21.32 -6.28
CA ASN A 240 7.68 -21.58 -7.54
C ASN A 240 6.98 -20.32 -8.07
N LEU A 241 6.80 -20.22 -9.38
CA LEU A 241 6.11 -19.11 -10.04
C LEU A 241 4.59 -19.36 -10.20
N ALA A 242 4.19 -20.64 -10.11
CA ALA A 242 2.79 -21.06 -10.21
C ALA A 242 2.60 -22.36 -9.43
N LYS A 243 1.36 -22.64 -9.04
CA LYS A 243 1.00 -23.87 -8.34
C LYS A 243 1.43 -25.10 -9.18
N GLY A 244 2.22 -25.98 -8.56
CA GLY A 244 2.72 -27.18 -9.22
C GLY A 244 3.94 -26.99 -10.13
N SER A 245 4.43 -25.76 -10.32
CA SER A 245 5.68 -25.51 -11.06
C SER A 245 6.91 -25.85 -10.20
N ARG A 246 8.04 -26.16 -10.87
CA ARG A 246 9.30 -26.45 -10.20
C ARG A 246 9.82 -25.21 -9.47
N ASN A 247 10.34 -25.40 -8.26
CA ASN A 247 11.01 -24.34 -7.51
C ASN A 247 12.25 -23.86 -8.26
N LYS A 248 12.46 -22.55 -8.27
CA LYS A 248 13.62 -21.87 -8.85
C LYS A 248 14.30 -21.02 -7.77
N PRO A 249 15.63 -20.82 -7.84
CA PRO A 249 16.34 -19.85 -7.01
C PRO A 249 15.72 -18.46 -7.15
N PHE A 250 15.73 -17.69 -6.08
CA PHE A 250 15.10 -16.34 -6.06
C PHE A 250 15.63 -15.44 -7.18
N GLU A 251 16.96 -15.39 -7.37
CA GLU A 251 17.57 -14.60 -8.46
C GLU A 251 17.07 -15.05 -9.86
N SER A 252 16.84 -16.34 -10.06
CA SER A 252 16.29 -16.86 -11.31
C SER A 252 14.84 -16.44 -11.55
N ILE A 253 14.06 -16.20 -10.48
CA ILE A 253 12.71 -15.65 -10.58
C ILE A 253 12.75 -14.19 -11.04
N ILE A 254 13.66 -13.41 -10.47
CA ILE A 254 13.86 -12.02 -10.88
C ILE A 254 14.31 -11.95 -12.35
N ALA A 255 15.30 -12.77 -12.73
CA ALA A 255 15.75 -12.87 -14.12
C ALA A 255 14.62 -13.27 -15.08
N HIS A 256 13.80 -14.24 -14.68
CA HIS A 256 12.64 -14.67 -15.46
C HIS A 256 11.68 -13.51 -15.75
N TRP A 257 11.28 -12.74 -14.73
CA TRP A 257 10.36 -11.63 -14.93
C TRP A 257 10.95 -10.49 -15.76
N LEU A 258 12.23 -10.16 -15.56
CA LEU A 258 12.90 -9.17 -16.40
C LEU A 258 12.94 -9.61 -17.89
N LYS A 259 13.08 -10.93 -18.14
CA LYS A 259 13.02 -11.51 -19.47
C LYS A 259 11.61 -11.49 -20.06
N GLU A 260 10.60 -11.85 -19.27
CA GLU A 260 9.17 -11.76 -19.69
C GLU A 260 8.72 -10.32 -20.02
N LEU A 261 9.30 -9.32 -19.35
CA LEU A 261 9.09 -7.92 -19.70
C LEU A 261 9.82 -7.52 -21.01
N GLY A 262 10.61 -8.42 -21.61
CA GLY A 262 11.36 -8.14 -22.83
C GLY A 262 12.55 -7.19 -22.65
N LEU A 263 13.02 -7.02 -21.41
CA LEU A 263 14.06 -6.05 -21.09
C LEU A 263 15.48 -6.63 -21.21
N ILE A 264 15.63 -7.93 -20.93
CA ILE A 264 16.92 -8.63 -20.88
C ILE A 264 16.78 -10.07 -21.36
N ASP A 265 17.93 -10.68 -21.67
CA ASP A 265 18.05 -12.13 -21.86
C ASP A 265 18.51 -12.85 -20.60
N SER A 266 19.44 -12.25 -19.83
CA SER A 266 19.89 -12.81 -18.54
C SER A 266 20.22 -11.71 -17.52
N PHE A 267 20.09 -12.07 -16.23
CA PHE A 267 20.44 -11.24 -15.08
C PHE A 267 21.17 -12.10 -14.06
N LYS A 268 22.23 -11.57 -13.46
CA LYS A 268 22.94 -12.20 -12.35
C LYS A 268 23.54 -11.17 -11.41
N VAL A 269 23.71 -11.56 -10.16
CA VAL A 269 24.44 -10.79 -9.15
C VAL A 269 25.63 -11.65 -8.69
N GLU A 270 26.85 -11.15 -8.86
CA GLU A 270 28.07 -11.90 -8.57
C GLU A 270 29.06 -11.10 -7.75
N GLU A 271 29.91 -11.78 -6.99
CA GLU A 271 31.03 -11.15 -6.27
C GLU A 271 32.05 -10.56 -7.24
N ILE A 272 32.61 -9.39 -6.91
CA ILE A 272 33.67 -8.75 -7.70
C ILE A 272 34.94 -9.57 -7.60
N ALA A 273 35.20 -10.15 -6.43
CA ALA A 273 36.34 -11.03 -6.17
C ALA A 273 35.94 -12.08 -5.11
N PRO A 274 36.54 -13.28 -5.11
CA PRO A 274 36.26 -14.31 -4.13
C PRO A 274 36.35 -13.78 -2.68
N ASN A 275 35.33 -14.07 -1.87
CA ASN A 275 35.17 -13.60 -0.49
C ASN A 275 35.07 -12.06 -0.31
N SER A 276 34.78 -11.34 -1.37
CA SER A 276 34.50 -9.90 -1.31
C SER A 276 33.10 -9.64 -0.69
N ASN A 277 32.98 -8.52 0.00
CA ASN A 277 31.65 -8.00 0.38
C ASN A 277 31.08 -7.05 -0.69
N ARG A 278 31.75 -6.89 -1.84
CA ARG A 278 31.30 -6.09 -2.97
C ARG A 278 30.77 -6.97 -4.08
N TRP A 279 29.61 -6.59 -4.59
CA TRP A 279 28.83 -7.32 -5.57
C TRP A 279 28.52 -6.45 -6.78
N GLN A 280 28.37 -7.07 -7.94
CA GLN A 280 27.98 -6.42 -9.19
C GLN A 280 26.71 -7.07 -9.74
N ALA A 281 25.77 -6.24 -10.20
CA ALA A 281 24.60 -6.69 -10.96
C ALA A 281 24.95 -6.61 -12.47
N LYS A 282 24.91 -7.74 -13.16
CA LYS A 282 25.20 -7.87 -14.59
C LYS A 282 23.97 -8.32 -15.36
N VAL A 283 23.84 -7.80 -16.55
CA VAL A 283 22.76 -8.10 -17.48
C VAL A 283 23.29 -8.38 -18.88
N ARG A 284 22.57 -9.23 -19.59
CA ARG A 284 22.72 -9.40 -21.04
C ARG A 284 21.40 -8.99 -21.68
N THR A 285 21.43 -7.99 -22.55
CA THR A 285 20.19 -7.42 -23.12
C THR A 285 19.58 -8.28 -24.22
N LYS A 286 20.40 -9.00 -25.00
CA LYS A 286 19.96 -9.90 -26.07
C LYS A 286 20.83 -11.16 -26.09
N ALA A 287 20.27 -12.26 -26.60
CA ALA A 287 21.05 -13.48 -26.81
C ALA A 287 22.28 -13.20 -27.69
N GLY A 288 23.47 -13.65 -27.23
CA GLY A 288 24.74 -13.42 -27.89
C GLY A 288 25.40 -12.04 -27.65
N ALA A 289 24.72 -11.10 -26.97
CA ALA A 289 25.35 -9.83 -26.57
C ALA A 289 26.32 -10.05 -25.39
N ALA A 290 27.29 -9.13 -25.23
CA ALA A 290 28.16 -9.13 -24.06
C ALA A 290 27.37 -8.84 -22.78
N GLU A 291 27.83 -9.39 -21.66
CA GLU A 291 27.35 -9.00 -20.34
C GLU A 291 27.91 -7.62 -19.96
N VAL A 292 27.03 -6.77 -19.45
CA VAL A 292 27.38 -5.41 -19.00
C VAL A 292 26.82 -5.17 -17.62
N LEU A 293 27.32 -4.16 -16.92
CA LEU A 293 26.78 -3.77 -15.63
C LEU A 293 25.36 -3.20 -15.78
N LEU A 294 24.57 -3.33 -14.73
CA LEU A 294 23.21 -2.74 -14.67
C LEU A 294 23.21 -1.22 -14.87
N THR A 295 24.33 -0.54 -14.56
CA THR A 295 24.54 0.90 -14.80
C THR A 295 24.71 1.27 -16.28
N ASP A 296 25.12 0.32 -17.10
CA ASP A 296 25.51 0.57 -18.49
C ASP A 296 24.38 0.20 -19.49
N VAL A 297 23.17 -0.10 -18.96
CA VAL A 297 21.96 -0.39 -19.74
C VAL A 297 20.89 0.68 -19.58
N GLY A 298 19.82 0.60 -20.38
CA GLY A 298 18.72 1.55 -20.34
C GLY A 298 18.06 1.63 -18.96
N PHE A 299 17.65 2.82 -18.58
CA PHE A 299 17.12 3.18 -17.25
C PHE A 299 15.92 2.33 -16.79
N GLY A 300 15.06 1.89 -17.72
CA GLY A 300 13.85 1.13 -17.39
C GLY A 300 14.11 -0.15 -16.60
N ILE A 301 15.23 -0.84 -16.80
CA ILE A 301 15.56 -2.07 -16.07
C ILE A 301 15.78 -1.74 -14.59
N SER A 302 16.59 -0.72 -14.29
CA SER A 302 16.87 -0.31 -12.91
C SER A 302 15.62 0.17 -12.17
N GLN A 303 14.64 0.71 -12.90
CA GLN A 303 13.39 1.19 -12.33
C GLN A 303 12.40 0.07 -12.00
N VAL A 304 12.36 -0.99 -12.79
CA VAL A 304 11.42 -2.10 -12.56
C VAL A 304 12.00 -3.20 -11.67
N LEU A 305 13.31 -3.32 -11.59
CA LEU A 305 13.97 -4.31 -10.75
C LEU A 305 13.53 -4.27 -9.28
N PRO A 306 13.45 -3.08 -8.61
CA PRO A 306 12.91 -2.99 -7.25
C PRO A 306 11.45 -3.41 -7.14
N VAL A 307 10.61 -3.12 -8.15
CA VAL A 307 9.19 -3.52 -8.18
C VAL A 307 9.07 -5.05 -8.15
N ILE A 308 9.76 -5.71 -9.08
CA ILE A 308 9.75 -7.18 -9.17
C ILE A 308 10.32 -7.77 -7.88
N THR A 309 11.44 -7.23 -7.40
CA THR A 309 12.11 -7.73 -6.19
C THR A 309 11.20 -7.59 -4.98
N LEU A 310 10.57 -6.44 -4.76
CA LEU A 310 9.64 -6.20 -3.65
C LEU A 310 8.50 -7.22 -3.68
N LEU A 311 7.79 -7.33 -4.80
CA LEU A 311 6.65 -8.23 -4.98
C LEU A 311 7.01 -9.70 -4.75
N GLN A 312 8.26 -10.09 -5.04
CA GLN A 312 8.74 -11.45 -4.82
C GLN A 312 9.38 -11.65 -3.44
N TYR A 313 9.86 -10.59 -2.78
CA TYR A 313 10.62 -10.67 -1.53
C TYR A 313 9.74 -10.63 -0.28
N VAL A 314 8.73 -9.74 -0.23
CA VAL A 314 7.87 -9.57 0.94
C VAL A 314 7.19 -10.90 1.35
N PRO A 315 6.82 -11.09 2.61
CA PRO A 315 6.05 -12.25 3.06
C PRO A 315 4.75 -12.45 2.27
N GLU A 316 4.27 -13.69 2.20
CA GLU A 316 2.94 -13.95 1.64
C GLU A 316 1.86 -13.27 2.49
N GLY A 317 0.81 -12.77 1.83
CA GLY A 317 -0.27 -12.03 2.50
C GLY A 317 0.05 -10.56 2.83
N SER A 318 1.23 -10.04 2.44
CA SER A 318 1.61 -8.64 2.62
C SER A 318 0.74 -7.69 1.79
N ILE A 319 0.68 -6.43 2.23
CA ILE A 319 0.11 -5.31 1.47
C ILE A 319 1.25 -4.51 0.86
N VAL A 320 1.21 -4.30 -0.45
CA VAL A 320 2.24 -3.54 -1.17
C VAL A 320 1.63 -2.32 -1.82
N LEU A 321 2.15 -1.16 -1.47
CA LEU A 321 1.80 0.13 -2.04
C LEU A 321 2.84 0.48 -3.11
N LEU A 322 2.38 0.74 -4.35
CA LEU A 322 3.25 1.06 -5.48
C LEU A 322 2.82 2.39 -6.10
N GLU A 323 3.78 3.31 -6.24
CA GLU A 323 3.56 4.50 -7.05
C GLU A 323 4.25 4.36 -8.40
N GLN A 324 3.47 4.52 -9.46
CA GLN A 324 3.91 4.51 -10.86
C GLN A 324 4.93 3.39 -11.16
N PRO A 325 4.57 2.10 -10.93
CA PRO A 325 5.51 0.99 -11.11
C PRO A 325 5.98 0.84 -12.56
N GLU A 326 5.25 1.41 -13.50
CA GLU A 326 5.50 1.38 -14.94
C GLU A 326 6.41 2.49 -15.46
N ILE A 327 6.83 3.43 -14.62
CA ILE A 327 7.61 4.60 -15.05
C ILE A 327 8.89 4.19 -15.80
N HIS A 328 9.20 4.89 -16.90
CA HIS A 328 10.34 4.61 -17.76
C HIS A 328 10.33 3.26 -18.52
N LEU A 329 9.23 2.51 -18.46
CA LEU A 329 9.09 1.29 -19.27
C LEU A 329 8.50 1.57 -20.65
N HIS A 330 8.98 0.84 -21.65
CA HIS A 330 8.34 0.80 -22.97
C HIS A 330 6.92 0.19 -22.86
N PRO A 331 5.94 0.61 -23.69
CA PRO A 331 4.56 0.12 -23.67
C PRO A 331 4.39 -1.40 -23.54
N LEU A 332 5.17 -2.19 -24.26
CA LEU A 332 5.12 -3.65 -24.14
C LEU A 332 5.52 -4.15 -22.75
N ALA A 333 6.54 -3.54 -22.14
CA ALA A 333 6.97 -3.90 -20.78
C ALA A 333 5.96 -3.44 -19.73
N GLN A 334 5.30 -2.28 -19.93
CA GLN A 334 4.18 -1.84 -19.08
C GLN A 334 3.02 -2.85 -19.11
N SER A 335 2.67 -3.37 -20.28
CA SER A 335 1.67 -4.45 -20.38
C SER A 335 2.11 -5.70 -19.64
N ALA A 336 3.36 -6.15 -19.84
CA ALA A 336 3.87 -7.37 -19.19
C ALA A 336 4.00 -7.23 -17.66
N LEU A 337 4.20 -6.00 -17.14
CA LEU A 337 4.22 -5.72 -15.70
C LEU A 337 2.90 -6.12 -15.02
N ALA A 338 1.76 -6.00 -15.71
CA ALA A 338 0.49 -6.48 -15.16
C ALA A 338 0.51 -7.98 -14.85
N ASP A 339 1.22 -8.80 -15.63
CA ASP A 339 1.35 -10.23 -15.36
C ASP A 339 2.19 -10.52 -14.10
N VAL A 340 3.20 -9.68 -13.82
CA VAL A 340 3.98 -9.72 -12.55
C VAL A 340 3.08 -9.41 -11.36
N LEU A 341 2.28 -8.34 -11.44
CA LEU A 341 1.33 -7.95 -10.40
C LEU A 341 0.30 -9.06 -10.14
N ILE A 342 -0.27 -9.62 -11.19
CA ILE A 342 -1.25 -10.73 -11.11
C ILE A 342 -0.61 -11.95 -10.44
N GLN A 343 0.60 -12.33 -10.83
CA GLN A 343 1.28 -13.47 -10.21
C GLN A 343 1.54 -13.24 -8.72
N ALA A 344 2.01 -12.06 -8.34
CA ALA A 344 2.23 -11.74 -6.93
C ALA A 344 0.91 -11.73 -6.13
N ALA A 345 -0.16 -11.16 -6.70
CA ALA A 345 -1.45 -11.08 -6.04
C ALA A 345 -2.12 -12.46 -5.88
N MET A 346 -2.11 -13.28 -6.93
CA MET A 346 -2.86 -14.54 -6.96
C MET A 346 -2.07 -15.71 -6.39
N HIS A 347 -0.77 -15.77 -6.66
CA HIS A 347 0.06 -16.90 -6.22
C HIS A 347 0.70 -16.67 -4.85
N ARG A 348 1.19 -15.45 -4.59
CA ARG A 348 1.79 -15.09 -3.31
C ARG A 348 0.83 -14.40 -2.35
N LYS A 349 -0.44 -14.24 -2.74
CA LYS A 349 -1.50 -13.59 -1.94
C LYS A 349 -1.15 -12.17 -1.51
N VAL A 350 -0.24 -11.51 -2.20
CA VAL A 350 0.12 -10.12 -1.93
C VAL A 350 -1.04 -9.22 -2.35
N GLN A 351 -1.57 -8.41 -1.46
CA GLN A 351 -2.54 -7.38 -1.80
C GLN A 351 -1.80 -6.16 -2.35
N ILE A 352 -2.15 -5.72 -3.53
CA ILE A 352 -1.45 -4.62 -4.22
C ILE A 352 -2.39 -3.44 -4.36
N ILE A 353 -1.94 -2.28 -3.86
CA ILE A 353 -2.59 -0.98 -4.10
C ILE A 353 -1.61 -0.14 -4.89
N LEU A 354 -1.99 0.23 -6.11
CA LEU A 354 -1.08 0.97 -6.98
C LEU A 354 -1.71 2.23 -7.56
N GLU A 355 -0.90 3.26 -7.67
CA GLU A 355 -1.15 4.44 -8.49
C GLU A 355 -0.47 4.25 -9.84
N SER A 356 -1.20 4.48 -10.95
CA SER A 356 -0.67 4.31 -12.30
C SER A 356 -1.31 5.26 -13.29
N HIS A 357 -0.53 5.60 -14.34
CA HIS A 357 -0.98 6.31 -15.51
C HIS A 357 -0.95 5.46 -16.80
N SER A 358 -0.67 4.15 -16.67
CA SER A 358 -0.46 3.27 -17.83
C SER A 358 -1.76 2.68 -18.37
N GLU A 359 -2.14 3.11 -19.55
CA GLU A 359 -3.20 2.45 -20.37
C GLU A 359 -2.82 0.99 -20.66
N HIS A 360 -1.56 0.73 -20.90
CA HIS A 360 -1.05 -0.57 -21.30
C HIS A 360 -1.14 -1.59 -20.14
N LEU A 361 -0.89 -1.13 -18.93
CA LEU A 361 -1.05 -1.93 -17.71
C LEU A 361 -2.55 -2.26 -17.50
N LEU A 362 -3.41 -1.23 -17.60
CA LEU A 362 -4.85 -1.39 -17.47
C LEU A 362 -5.43 -2.34 -18.54
N ALA A 363 -5.09 -2.12 -19.82
CA ALA A 363 -5.55 -2.98 -20.91
C ALA A 363 -5.13 -4.44 -20.73
N ARG A 364 -3.92 -4.69 -20.20
CA ARG A 364 -3.47 -6.06 -19.90
C ARG A 364 -4.25 -6.66 -18.73
N LEU A 365 -4.56 -5.90 -17.69
CA LEU A 365 -5.41 -6.35 -16.58
C LEU A 365 -6.81 -6.73 -17.11
N GLN A 366 -7.43 -5.87 -17.92
CA GLN A 366 -8.73 -6.16 -18.55
C GLN A 366 -8.67 -7.44 -19.40
N ARG A 367 -7.64 -7.58 -20.22
CA ARG A 367 -7.44 -8.78 -21.03
C ARG A 367 -7.34 -10.04 -20.16
N ARG A 368 -6.58 -10.01 -19.07
CA ARG A 368 -6.42 -11.18 -18.18
C ARG A 368 -7.71 -11.52 -17.44
N MET A 369 -8.52 -10.53 -17.08
CA MET A 369 -9.87 -10.77 -16.55
C MET A 369 -10.80 -11.41 -17.61
N ALA A 370 -10.72 -10.96 -18.87
CA ALA A 370 -11.50 -11.53 -19.96
C ALA A 370 -11.11 -13.00 -20.29
N GLU A 371 -9.82 -13.33 -20.16
CA GLU A 371 -9.31 -14.70 -20.30
C GLU A 371 -9.78 -15.62 -19.16
N GLY A 372 -9.93 -15.07 -17.93
CA GLY A 372 -10.55 -15.74 -16.78
C GLY A 372 -9.73 -16.85 -16.12
N ASP A 373 -8.51 -17.11 -16.58
CA ASP A 373 -7.67 -18.22 -16.10
C ASP A 373 -6.71 -17.84 -14.97
N LYS A 374 -6.33 -16.56 -14.86
CA LYS A 374 -5.31 -16.08 -13.92
C LYS A 374 -5.87 -15.14 -12.85
N ILE A 375 -6.87 -14.35 -13.17
CA ILE A 375 -7.49 -13.37 -12.29
C ILE A 375 -8.92 -13.12 -12.73
N SER A 376 -9.80 -12.86 -11.78
CA SER A 376 -11.21 -12.52 -12.02
C SER A 376 -11.48 -11.03 -11.76
N ALA A 377 -12.62 -10.52 -12.24
CA ALA A 377 -13.07 -9.17 -11.95
C ALA A 377 -13.34 -8.94 -10.45
N GLU A 378 -13.61 -10.00 -9.69
CA GLU A 378 -13.81 -9.92 -8.24
C GLU A 378 -12.52 -9.62 -7.48
N ASP A 379 -11.36 -9.99 -8.03
CA ASP A 379 -10.05 -9.76 -7.43
C ASP A 379 -9.53 -8.34 -7.66
N VAL A 380 -10.13 -7.60 -8.61
CA VAL A 380 -9.64 -6.29 -9.05
C VAL A 380 -10.62 -5.19 -8.64
N ARG A 381 -10.08 -4.11 -8.13
CA ARG A 381 -10.81 -2.86 -7.88
C ARG A 381 -10.08 -1.74 -8.60
N LEU A 382 -10.81 -1.00 -9.42
CA LEU A 382 -10.25 0.14 -10.15
C LEU A 382 -10.99 1.41 -9.76
N TYR A 383 -10.23 2.46 -9.59
CA TYR A 383 -10.74 3.78 -9.22
C TYR A 383 -10.19 4.83 -10.16
N PHE A 384 -11.02 5.80 -10.46
CA PHE A 384 -10.63 7.02 -11.13
C PHE A 384 -10.69 8.19 -10.17
N CYS A 385 -9.58 8.91 -10.06
CA CYS A 385 -9.45 10.09 -9.25
C CYS A 385 -9.38 11.32 -10.16
N ASP A 386 -10.27 12.25 -9.98
CA ASP A 386 -10.30 13.55 -10.65
C ASP A 386 -10.52 14.67 -9.63
N ALA A 387 -10.39 15.90 -10.05
CA ALA A 387 -10.60 17.06 -9.19
C ALA A 387 -11.48 18.12 -9.89
N PRO A 388 -12.74 17.78 -10.21
CA PRO A 388 -13.66 18.77 -10.76
C PRO A 388 -13.85 19.90 -9.74
N LYS A 389 -13.66 21.14 -10.19
CA LYS A 389 -13.76 22.34 -9.32
C LYS A 389 -12.74 22.39 -8.15
N GLY A 390 -11.61 21.66 -8.25
CA GLY A 390 -10.54 21.68 -7.25
C GLY A 390 -10.83 20.83 -6.01
N GLU A 391 -11.82 19.94 -6.06
CA GLU A 391 -12.11 18.97 -5.01
C GLU A 391 -11.88 17.56 -5.56
N SER A 392 -10.96 16.83 -4.92
CA SER A 392 -10.63 15.47 -5.32
C SER A 392 -11.83 14.53 -5.12
N GLN A 393 -12.18 13.78 -6.15
CA GLN A 393 -13.25 12.79 -6.14
C GLN A 393 -12.70 11.44 -6.60
N LEU A 394 -13.08 10.39 -5.88
CA LEU A 394 -12.69 9.02 -6.18
C LEU A 394 -13.91 8.24 -6.68
N THR A 395 -13.94 7.93 -7.96
CA THR A 395 -15.02 7.18 -8.59
C THR A 395 -14.61 5.72 -8.78
N LYS A 396 -15.40 4.79 -8.24
CA LYS A 396 -15.20 3.35 -8.48
C LYS A 396 -15.58 3.01 -9.92
N LEU A 397 -14.67 2.36 -10.64
CA LEU A 397 -14.94 1.87 -11.98
C LEU A 397 -15.72 0.56 -11.92
N GLN A 398 -16.82 0.49 -12.68
CA GLN A 398 -17.67 -0.68 -12.77
C GLN A 398 -17.07 -1.66 -13.77
N ILE A 399 -16.56 -2.78 -13.27
CA ILE A 399 -15.96 -3.84 -14.08
C ILE A 399 -16.96 -4.98 -14.18
N ASP A 400 -17.29 -5.40 -15.39
CA ASP A 400 -18.11 -6.59 -15.61
C ASP A 400 -17.27 -7.89 -15.46
N LEU A 401 -17.93 -9.03 -15.55
CA LEU A 401 -17.27 -10.36 -15.42
C LEU A 401 -16.16 -10.60 -16.46
N PHE A 402 -16.16 -9.86 -17.56
CA PHE A 402 -15.19 -9.99 -18.65
C PHE A 402 -14.13 -8.86 -18.62
N GLY A 403 -14.08 -8.08 -17.55
CA GLY A 403 -13.08 -7.02 -17.41
C GLY A 403 -13.40 -5.72 -18.16
N LYS A 404 -14.61 -5.59 -18.77
CA LYS A 404 -15.01 -4.36 -19.44
C LYS A 404 -15.44 -3.32 -18.40
N ILE A 405 -14.95 -2.09 -18.56
CA ILE A 405 -15.35 -0.97 -17.71
C ILE A 405 -16.60 -0.31 -18.32
N GLY A 406 -17.69 -0.27 -17.53
CA GLY A 406 -18.99 0.25 -17.98
C GLY A 406 -19.14 1.77 -17.85
N ASN A 407 -18.52 2.37 -16.83
CA ASN A 407 -18.57 3.80 -16.54
C ASN A 407 -17.23 4.49 -16.82
N TRP A 408 -16.74 4.36 -18.05
CA TRP A 408 -15.48 4.97 -18.47
C TRP A 408 -15.55 6.50 -18.37
N PRO A 409 -14.71 7.16 -17.55
CA PRO A 409 -14.72 8.61 -17.44
C PRO A 409 -14.24 9.27 -18.73
N GLU A 410 -14.79 10.44 -19.04
CA GLU A 410 -14.29 11.26 -20.15
C GLU A 410 -12.82 11.63 -19.91
N ASN A 411 -12.00 11.55 -20.96
CA ASN A 411 -10.55 11.83 -20.91
C ASN A 411 -9.75 10.98 -19.92
N PHE A 412 -10.23 9.78 -19.60
CA PHE A 412 -9.60 8.89 -18.61
C PHE A 412 -8.11 8.61 -18.92
N MET A 413 -7.79 8.33 -20.19
CA MET A 413 -6.41 8.06 -20.68
C MET A 413 -5.99 9.01 -21.82
N GLY A 414 -6.58 10.20 -21.88
CA GLY A 414 -6.45 11.08 -23.02
C GLY A 414 -7.39 10.68 -24.16
N ASP A 415 -7.36 11.40 -25.26
CA ASP A 415 -8.18 11.14 -26.44
C ASP A 415 -7.31 10.78 -27.66
N ALA A 416 -6.58 9.67 -27.57
CA ALA A 416 -5.72 9.21 -28.65
C ALA A 416 -6.51 8.97 -29.95
N PHE A 417 -7.74 8.46 -29.86
CA PHE A 417 -8.61 8.28 -31.02
C PHE A 417 -9.12 9.62 -31.59
N GLY A 418 -9.48 10.56 -30.72
CA GLY A 418 -9.87 11.91 -31.15
C GLY A 418 -8.72 12.66 -31.82
N GLU A 419 -7.52 12.57 -31.30
CA GLU A 419 -6.31 13.15 -31.89
C GLU A 419 -6.02 12.53 -33.27
N ILE A 420 -6.12 11.21 -33.44
CA ILE A 420 -5.95 10.53 -34.72
C ILE A 420 -7.05 10.98 -35.71
N ALA A 421 -8.31 11.03 -35.26
CA ALA A 421 -9.42 11.49 -36.09
C ALA A 421 -9.28 12.96 -36.49
N ALA A 422 -8.85 13.83 -35.57
CA ALA A 422 -8.58 15.24 -35.83
C ALA A 422 -7.41 15.41 -36.81
N ALA A 423 -6.34 14.63 -36.65
CA ALA A 423 -5.21 14.65 -37.58
C ALA A 423 -5.62 14.22 -38.99
N GLU A 424 -6.43 13.15 -39.13
CA GLU A 424 -6.91 12.69 -40.45
C GLU A 424 -7.87 13.70 -41.09
N LYS A 425 -8.76 14.31 -40.32
CA LYS A 425 -9.63 15.40 -40.78
C LYS A 425 -8.83 16.62 -41.27
N ALA A 426 -7.78 16.99 -40.55
CA ALA A 426 -6.88 18.06 -40.94
C ALA A 426 -6.11 17.72 -42.23
N ARG A 427 -5.63 16.47 -42.35
CA ARG A 427 -4.98 15.95 -43.54
C ARG A 427 -5.89 16.01 -44.76
N LEU A 428 -7.13 15.52 -44.66
CA LEU A 428 -8.12 15.57 -45.73
C LEU A 428 -8.43 17.00 -46.16
N LYS A 429 -8.60 17.93 -45.24
CA LYS A 429 -8.79 19.36 -45.57
C LYS A 429 -7.62 19.91 -46.37
N ARG A 430 -6.38 19.62 -46.02
CA ARG A 430 -5.19 20.07 -46.76
C ARG A 430 -5.09 19.44 -48.13
N MET A 431 -5.45 18.16 -48.29
CA MET A 431 -5.46 17.49 -49.60
C MET A 431 -6.51 18.06 -50.55
N ILE A 432 -7.68 18.48 -50.03
CA ILE A 432 -8.74 19.12 -50.82
C ILE A 432 -8.27 20.53 -51.27
N SER A 433 -7.73 21.33 -50.35
CA SER A 433 -7.25 22.68 -50.68
C SER A 433 -6.07 22.69 -51.64
N SER A 434 -5.19 21.69 -51.62
CA SER A 434 -4.06 21.57 -52.57
C SER A 434 -4.46 21.06 -53.95
N LYS A 435 -5.66 20.50 -54.13
CA LYS A 435 -6.21 20.12 -55.44
C LYS A 435 -7.03 21.24 -56.07
N SER A 436 -7.29 22.32 -55.35
CA SER A 436 -8.06 23.49 -55.81
C SER A 436 -7.16 24.67 -56.22
N GLN A 437 -5.84 24.52 -56.19
CA GLN A 437 -4.81 25.34 -56.81
C GLN A 437 -4.19 24.59 -57.98
#